data_195f2344f54005de3220cdfbe6f774f2
#
_entry.id   195f2344f54005de3220cdfbe6f774f2
#
_cell.length_a   1.000
_cell.length_b   1.000
_cell.length_c   1.000
_cell.angle_alpha   90.00
_cell.angle_beta   90.00
_cell.angle_gamma   90.00
#
_symmetry.space_group_name_H-M   'P 1'
#
loop_
_entity.id
_entity.type
_entity.pdbx_description
1 polymer ?
#
loop_
_entity_poly.entity_id
_entity_poly.type
_entity_poly.pdbx_seq_one_letter_code
_entity_poly.pdbx_strand_id
1 'polypeptide(L)'
;HGLPETDVSKVSAKLEEESKFNIFALTGGILTAIGIAFWIAVGVFDVSFGGKMEVPSIAILPLDNKGTEEDEFYAYGISSELVSDVTSAGLIRVAGLKDIEKLEYQTLNYNELSEKLLVRYIAQGTLWKVDSVFQLSMELYDTKSSKVLWSDSWQKEWNELTSIKGNLADNILKTLKVSTKQDIVKAPTTNTEAYKYYLEAKYIYKKRENMKDTEIARGLYRKAIELDDN
;
A
#
# COMPACT_ATOMS: atom_id res chain seq x y z
N HIS A 1 88.85 28.20 -20.15
CA HIS A 1 87.62 28.94 -20.10
C HIS A 1 86.51 28.02 -19.62
N GLY A 2 86.21 28.12 -18.31
CA GLY A 2 85.10 27.34 -17.73
C GLY A 2 83.78 28.03 -18.05
N LEU A 3 82.79 27.23 -18.43
CA LEU A 3 81.41 27.65 -18.56
C LEU A 3 80.75 27.71 -17.14
N PRO A 4 79.91 28.65 -16.85
CA PRO A 4 79.40 28.84 -15.49
C PRO A 4 78.34 27.74 -15.16
N GLU A 5 78.57 27.02 -14.08
CA GLU A 5 77.72 25.98 -13.49
C GLU A 5 76.35 26.46 -12.94
N THR A 6 76.02 27.74 -13.11
CA THR A 6 74.92 28.37 -12.45
C THR A 6 73.58 28.30 -13.17
N ASP A 7 73.52 27.71 -14.38
CA ASP A 7 72.27 27.75 -15.20
C ASP A 7 71.45 26.48 -15.16
N VAL A 8 72.06 25.35 -14.86
CA VAL A 8 71.36 24.05 -14.86
C VAL A 8 70.44 23.86 -13.65
N SER A 9 70.84 24.39 -12.48
CA SER A 9 70.06 24.27 -11.27
C SER A 9 68.79 25.13 -11.29
N LYS A 10 68.85 26.29 -11.95
CA LYS A 10 67.65 27.17 -12.11
C LYS A 10 66.68 26.63 -13.13
N VAL A 11 67.13 25.97 -14.15
CA VAL A 11 66.26 25.35 -15.16
C VAL A 11 65.58 24.11 -14.59
N SER A 12 66.27 23.28 -13.81
CA SER A 12 65.66 22.08 -13.19
C SER A 12 64.64 22.49 -12.13
N ALA A 13 64.88 23.53 -11.29
CA ALA A 13 63.92 24.01 -10.31
C ALA A 13 62.65 24.57 -10.97
N LYS A 14 62.80 25.28 -12.11
CA LYS A 14 61.63 25.84 -12.83
C LYS A 14 60.80 24.76 -13.51
N LEU A 15 61.42 23.71 -14.05
CA LEU A 15 60.70 22.54 -14.64
C LEU A 15 59.93 21.72 -13.56
N GLU A 16 60.50 21.63 -12.36
CA GLU A 16 59.86 20.90 -11.25
C GLU A 16 58.67 21.69 -10.69
N GLU A 17 58.73 23.01 -10.65
CA GLU A 17 57.63 23.89 -10.22
C GLU A 17 56.51 23.91 -11.26
N GLU A 18 56.81 23.99 -12.56
CA GLU A 18 55.82 23.89 -13.63
C GLU A 18 55.16 22.49 -13.69
N SER A 19 55.91 21.44 -13.38
CA SER A 19 55.37 20.06 -13.32
C SER A 19 54.38 19.90 -12.16
N LYS A 20 54.73 20.42 -10.97
CA LYS A 20 53.83 20.39 -9.80
C LYS A 20 52.57 21.21 -10.04
N PHE A 21 52.67 22.42 -10.63
CA PHE A 21 51.54 23.26 -10.96
C PHE A 21 50.59 22.57 -11.96
N ASN A 22 51.13 21.92 -12.99
CA ASN A 22 50.32 21.22 -13.96
C ASN A 22 49.62 19.99 -13.37
N ILE A 23 50.26 19.27 -12.43
CA ILE A 23 49.62 18.12 -11.74
C ILE A 23 48.48 18.62 -10.82
N PHE A 24 48.67 19.70 -10.06
CA PHE A 24 47.62 20.28 -9.23
C PHE A 24 46.44 20.83 -10.06
N ALA A 25 46.73 21.46 -11.20
CA ALA A 25 45.69 21.95 -12.10
C ALA A 25 44.90 20.81 -12.75
N LEU A 26 45.56 19.71 -13.10
CA LEU A 26 44.92 18.55 -13.71
C LEU A 26 44.04 17.78 -12.70
N THR A 27 44.55 17.55 -11.49
CA THR A 27 43.82 16.89 -10.41
C THR A 27 42.62 17.71 -9.92
N GLY A 28 42.82 19.04 -9.76
CA GLY A 28 41.73 19.97 -9.39
C GLY A 28 40.63 20.03 -10.48
N GLY A 29 41.03 20.05 -11.75
CA GLY A 29 40.10 20.03 -12.88
C GLY A 29 39.27 18.73 -12.99
N ILE A 30 39.86 17.57 -12.73
CA ILE A 30 39.18 16.28 -12.72
C ILE A 30 38.20 16.20 -11.56
N LEU A 31 38.57 16.64 -10.36
CA LEU A 31 37.65 16.59 -9.21
C LEU A 31 36.46 17.55 -9.37
N THR A 32 36.66 18.73 -9.95
CA THR A 32 35.55 19.65 -10.26
C THR A 32 34.66 19.10 -11.35
N ALA A 33 35.18 18.48 -12.38
CA ALA A 33 34.40 17.85 -13.45
C ALA A 33 33.54 16.67 -12.92
N ILE A 34 34.10 15.85 -12.01
CA ILE A 34 33.36 14.76 -11.33
C ILE A 34 32.28 15.33 -10.43
N GLY A 35 32.55 16.40 -9.70
CA GLY A 35 31.57 17.09 -8.84
C GLY A 35 30.40 17.68 -9.63
N ILE A 36 30.69 18.29 -10.79
CA ILE A 36 29.66 18.85 -11.68
C ILE A 36 28.85 17.73 -12.33
N ALA A 37 29.50 16.66 -12.80
CA ALA A 37 28.81 15.49 -13.37
C ALA A 37 27.92 14.81 -12.33
N PHE A 38 28.36 14.69 -11.09
CA PHE A 38 27.57 14.19 -9.97
C PHE A 38 26.36 15.08 -9.69
N TRP A 39 26.56 16.42 -9.67
CA TRP A 39 25.46 17.38 -9.46
C TRP A 39 24.44 17.36 -10.59
N ILE A 40 24.89 17.23 -11.84
CA ILE A 40 24.01 17.08 -13.01
C ILE A 40 23.25 15.75 -12.93
N ALA A 41 23.92 14.65 -12.59
CA ALA A 41 23.28 13.36 -12.44
C ALA A 41 22.20 13.37 -11.35
N VAL A 42 22.48 13.98 -10.19
CA VAL A 42 21.51 14.11 -9.10
C VAL A 42 20.38 15.08 -9.45
N GLY A 43 20.67 16.18 -10.14
CA GLY A 43 19.69 17.23 -10.46
C GLY A 43 18.83 16.93 -11.70
N VAL A 44 19.36 16.25 -12.71
CA VAL A 44 18.66 15.99 -13.99
C VAL A 44 18.04 14.60 -14.05
N PHE A 45 18.68 13.60 -13.43
CA PHE A 45 18.20 12.22 -13.44
C PHE A 45 17.46 11.80 -12.17
N ASP A 46 17.28 12.73 -11.19
CA ASP A 46 16.64 12.43 -9.91
C ASP A 46 17.22 11.12 -9.29
N VAL A 47 18.54 10.96 -9.36
CA VAL A 47 19.24 9.83 -8.76
C VAL A 47 19.18 9.99 -7.25
N SER A 48 18.09 9.57 -6.67
CA SER A 48 17.87 9.47 -5.24
C SER A 48 18.78 8.39 -4.68
N PHE A 49 19.99 8.76 -4.26
CA PHE A 49 20.85 7.85 -3.50
C PHE A 49 20.18 7.53 -2.17
N GLY A 50 19.68 6.31 -2.05
CA GLY A 50 18.98 5.83 -0.87
C GLY A 50 17.54 6.32 -0.81
N GLY A 51 16.72 5.98 -1.80
CA GLY A 51 15.27 6.08 -1.68
C GLY A 51 14.87 5.33 -0.42
N LYS A 52 14.45 6.04 0.64
CA LYS A 52 13.67 5.43 1.71
C LYS A 52 12.60 4.63 0.98
N MET A 53 12.59 3.31 1.13
CA MET A 53 11.46 2.52 0.67
C MET A 53 10.26 3.11 1.41
N GLU A 54 9.53 3.97 0.70
CA GLU A 54 8.33 4.59 1.25
C GLU A 54 7.36 3.45 1.51
N VAL A 55 7.07 3.22 2.77
CA VAL A 55 6.12 2.17 3.15
C VAL A 55 4.80 2.48 2.44
N PRO A 56 4.29 1.60 1.58
CA PRO A 56 3.03 1.85 0.89
C PRO A 56 1.93 2.17 1.89
N SER A 57 1.03 3.07 1.51
CA SER A 57 -0.08 3.48 2.38
C SER A 57 -1.39 3.44 1.60
N ILE A 58 -2.41 2.77 2.17
CA ILE A 58 -3.67 2.48 1.50
C ILE A 58 -4.87 2.79 2.40
N ALA A 59 -5.94 3.30 1.80
CA ALA A 59 -7.28 3.23 2.34
C ALA A 59 -8.09 2.20 1.55
N ILE A 60 -8.71 1.28 2.25
CA ILE A 60 -9.66 0.31 1.69
C ILE A 60 -11.04 0.81 2.11
N LEU A 61 -11.78 1.39 1.16
CA LEU A 61 -13.10 1.92 1.42
C LEU A 61 -14.09 0.77 1.68
N PRO A 62 -15.11 0.97 2.51
CA PRO A 62 -16.20 0.02 2.62
C PRO A 62 -16.78 -0.29 1.24
N LEU A 63 -17.00 -1.57 0.94
CA LEU A 63 -17.65 -1.99 -0.29
C LEU A 63 -19.05 -1.39 -0.34
N ASP A 64 -19.39 -0.82 -1.49
CA ASP A 64 -20.72 -0.27 -1.72
C ASP A 64 -21.70 -1.41 -2.01
N ASN A 65 -22.68 -1.61 -1.13
CA ASN A 65 -23.73 -2.60 -1.32
C ASN A 65 -24.70 -2.15 -2.42
N LYS A 66 -24.75 -2.89 -3.51
CA LYS A 66 -25.70 -2.69 -4.62
C LYS A 66 -26.92 -3.61 -4.54
N GLY A 67 -26.95 -4.48 -3.53
CA GLY A 67 -28.06 -5.37 -3.24
C GLY A 67 -29.10 -4.74 -2.31
N THR A 68 -29.80 -5.58 -1.54
CA THR A 68 -30.77 -5.15 -0.54
C THR A 68 -30.07 -4.61 0.71
N GLU A 69 -30.79 -3.81 1.50
CA GLU A 69 -30.27 -3.31 2.79
C GLU A 69 -29.93 -4.48 3.75
N GLU A 70 -30.67 -5.56 3.66
CA GLU A 70 -30.43 -6.78 4.44
C GLU A 70 -29.07 -7.43 4.15
N ASP A 71 -28.47 -7.17 2.99
CA ASP A 71 -27.17 -7.70 2.56
C ASP A 71 -25.99 -6.79 2.94
N GLU A 72 -26.24 -5.62 3.60
CA GLU A 72 -25.21 -4.64 3.99
C GLU A 72 -24.11 -5.25 4.86
N PHE A 73 -24.46 -6.21 5.72
CA PHE A 73 -23.49 -6.86 6.59
C PHE A 73 -22.41 -7.65 5.83
N TYR A 74 -22.71 -8.13 4.62
CA TYR A 74 -21.70 -8.76 3.76
C TYR A 74 -20.66 -7.74 3.27
N ALA A 75 -21.13 -6.61 2.76
CA ALA A 75 -20.26 -5.55 2.26
C ALA A 75 -19.36 -5.02 3.38
N TYR A 76 -19.93 -4.72 4.53
CA TYR A 76 -19.19 -4.27 5.71
C TYR A 76 -18.21 -5.33 6.23
N GLY A 77 -18.68 -6.57 6.40
CA GLY A 77 -17.89 -7.65 6.96
C GLY A 77 -16.67 -7.97 6.11
N ILE A 78 -16.86 -8.11 4.79
CA ILE A 78 -15.77 -8.37 3.84
C ILE A 78 -14.76 -7.23 3.83
N SER A 79 -15.22 -5.97 3.81
CA SER A 79 -14.34 -4.81 3.86
C SER A 79 -13.49 -4.79 5.14
N SER A 80 -14.13 -5.06 6.28
CA SER A 80 -13.43 -5.10 7.57
C SER A 80 -12.38 -6.19 7.65
N GLU A 81 -12.64 -7.36 7.05
CA GLU A 81 -11.67 -8.44 7.00
C GLU A 81 -10.54 -8.15 6.03
N LEU A 82 -10.85 -7.56 4.87
CA LEU A 82 -9.83 -7.17 3.90
C LEU A 82 -8.84 -6.15 4.51
N VAL A 83 -9.34 -5.16 5.25
CA VAL A 83 -8.50 -4.22 6.02
C VAL A 83 -7.61 -4.98 7.02
N SER A 84 -8.17 -5.96 7.73
CA SER A 84 -7.42 -6.79 8.69
C SER A 84 -6.33 -7.60 8.01
N ASP A 85 -6.66 -8.28 6.91
CA ASP A 85 -5.74 -9.13 6.16
C ASP A 85 -4.56 -8.33 5.59
N VAL A 86 -4.85 -7.19 4.94
CA VAL A 86 -3.81 -6.32 4.38
C VAL A 86 -2.95 -5.68 5.50
N THR A 87 -3.55 -5.33 6.65
CA THR A 87 -2.81 -4.82 7.82
C THR A 87 -1.87 -5.89 8.38
N SER A 88 -2.31 -7.14 8.45
CA SER A 88 -1.53 -8.27 8.98
C SER A 88 -0.30 -8.60 8.13
N ALA A 89 -0.29 -8.23 6.86
CA ALA A 89 0.88 -8.35 5.99
C ALA A 89 2.11 -7.56 6.52
N GLY A 90 1.89 -6.52 7.32
CA GLY A 90 2.88 -5.89 8.20
C GLY A 90 3.88 -4.94 7.54
N LEU A 91 3.89 -4.78 6.22
CA LEU A 91 4.79 -3.89 5.47
C LEU A 91 4.03 -2.80 4.69
N ILE A 92 2.81 -2.48 5.13
CA ILE A 92 1.93 -1.49 4.53
C ILE A 92 1.18 -0.73 5.64
N ARG A 93 0.99 0.57 5.47
CA ARG A 93 0.14 1.36 6.35
C ARG A 93 -1.28 1.35 5.81
N VAL A 94 -2.23 0.87 6.59
CA VAL A 94 -3.65 0.82 6.22
C VAL A 94 -4.44 1.83 7.04
N ALA A 95 -5.27 2.65 6.39
CA ALA A 95 -6.19 3.55 7.09
C ALA A 95 -7.29 2.73 7.78
N GLY A 96 -7.61 3.09 9.02
CA GLY A 96 -8.65 2.40 9.79
C GLY A 96 -10.05 2.68 9.24
N LEU A 97 -10.93 1.68 9.21
CA LEU A 97 -12.33 1.86 8.78
C LEU A 97 -13.05 2.96 9.56
N LYS A 98 -12.79 3.06 10.87
CA LYS A 98 -13.36 4.13 11.71
C LYS A 98 -13.00 5.54 11.24
N ASP A 99 -11.78 5.72 10.75
CA ASP A 99 -11.32 7.03 10.31
C ASP A 99 -11.90 7.37 8.93
N ILE A 100 -12.07 6.36 8.07
CA ILE A 100 -12.75 6.50 6.79
C ILE A 100 -14.21 6.89 6.99
N GLU A 101 -14.95 6.17 7.84
CA GLU A 101 -16.38 6.41 8.11
C GLU A 101 -16.67 7.80 8.69
N LYS A 102 -15.75 8.37 9.50
CA LYS A 102 -15.90 9.72 10.05
C LYS A 102 -15.80 10.84 9.00
N LEU A 103 -15.26 10.55 7.81
CA LEU A 103 -14.99 11.56 6.80
C LEU A 103 -16.14 11.77 5.80
N GLU A 104 -17.31 11.10 5.98
CA GLU A 104 -18.36 11.09 4.94
C GLU A 104 -17.76 10.79 3.54
N TYR A 105 -16.92 9.78 3.48
CA TYR A 105 -16.03 9.46 2.35
C TYR A 105 -16.74 9.36 0.99
N GLN A 106 -18.04 9.08 0.96
CA GLN A 106 -18.83 9.03 -0.27
C GLN A 106 -18.94 10.38 -0.99
N THR A 107 -18.74 11.49 -0.28
CA THR A 107 -18.82 12.85 -0.82
C THR A 107 -17.48 13.38 -1.30
N LEU A 108 -16.39 12.69 -0.99
CA LEU A 108 -15.02 13.11 -1.25
C LEU A 108 -14.46 12.44 -2.51
N ASN A 109 -13.65 13.19 -3.27
CA ASN A 109 -12.86 12.59 -4.36
C ASN A 109 -11.60 11.90 -3.81
N TYR A 110 -10.91 11.12 -4.66
CA TYR A 110 -9.75 10.33 -4.25
C TYR A 110 -8.58 11.18 -3.72
N ASN A 111 -8.37 12.38 -4.25
CA ASN A 111 -7.29 13.25 -3.77
C ASN A 111 -7.60 13.79 -2.39
N GLU A 112 -8.83 14.23 -2.14
CA GLU A 112 -9.29 14.66 -0.83
C GLU A 112 -9.21 13.54 0.21
N LEU A 113 -9.61 12.32 -0.16
CA LEU A 113 -9.47 11.14 0.71
C LEU A 113 -8.02 10.83 1.02
N SER A 114 -7.17 10.88 0.00
CA SER A 114 -5.73 10.67 0.13
C SER A 114 -5.10 11.64 1.12
N GLU A 115 -5.41 12.91 1.02
CA GLU A 115 -4.90 13.97 1.90
C GLU A 115 -5.40 13.81 3.33
N LYS A 116 -6.71 13.58 3.51
CA LYS A 116 -7.33 13.45 4.86
C LYS A 116 -6.88 12.18 5.59
N LEU A 117 -6.70 11.07 4.86
CA LEU A 117 -6.28 9.79 5.42
C LEU A 117 -4.76 9.60 5.41
N LEU A 118 -4.02 10.53 4.79
CA LEU A 118 -2.58 10.46 4.59
C LEU A 118 -2.15 9.17 3.88
N VAL A 119 -2.88 8.73 2.86
CA VAL A 119 -2.61 7.52 2.09
C VAL A 119 -2.32 7.87 0.64
N ARG A 120 -1.51 7.04 -0.04
CA ARG A 120 -1.27 7.16 -1.47
C ARG A 120 -2.26 6.36 -2.30
N TYR A 121 -2.65 5.19 -1.83
CA TYR A 121 -3.50 4.28 -2.59
C TYR A 121 -4.89 4.21 -2.00
N ILE A 122 -5.89 4.09 -2.89
CA ILE A 122 -7.29 3.92 -2.51
C ILE A 122 -7.82 2.67 -3.21
N ALA A 123 -8.31 1.72 -2.44
CA ALA A 123 -9.06 0.58 -2.93
C ALA A 123 -10.55 0.82 -2.69
N GLN A 124 -11.36 0.65 -3.72
CA GLN A 124 -12.81 0.72 -3.63
C GLN A 124 -13.45 -0.40 -4.42
N GLY A 125 -14.69 -0.72 -4.10
CA GLY A 125 -15.41 -1.75 -4.81
C GLY A 125 -16.89 -1.76 -4.51
N THR A 126 -17.60 -2.66 -5.20
CA THR A 126 -19.03 -2.87 -5.01
C THR A 126 -19.31 -4.34 -4.73
N LEU A 127 -20.32 -4.59 -3.95
CA LEU A 127 -20.86 -5.93 -3.71
C LEU A 127 -22.33 -5.95 -4.11
N TRP A 128 -22.71 -6.89 -4.94
CA TRP A 128 -24.08 -7.15 -5.30
C TRP A 128 -24.40 -8.62 -5.11
N LYS A 129 -25.38 -8.92 -4.27
CA LYS A 129 -25.90 -10.26 -4.06
C LYS A 129 -27.24 -10.40 -4.76
N VAL A 130 -27.38 -11.44 -5.59
CA VAL A 130 -28.64 -11.84 -6.22
C VAL A 130 -28.79 -13.34 -5.96
N ASP A 131 -29.81 -13.71 -5.22
CA ASP A 131 -30.05 -15.09 -4.77
C ASP A 131 -28.82 -15.69 -4.06
N SER A 132 -28.22 -16.73 -4.63
CA SER A 132 -27.01 -17.40 -4.13
C SER A 132 -25.71 -16.88 -4.74
N VAL A 133 -25.79 -15.95 -5.68
CA VAL A 133 -24.63 -15.46 -6.44
C VAL A 133 -24.20 -14.08 -5.93
N PHE A 134 -22.90 -13.93 -5.73
CA PHE A 134 -22.27 -12.64 -5.46
C PHE A 134 -21.52 -12.12 -6.68
N GLN A 135 -21.74 -10.88 -6.98
CA GLN A 135 -20.89 -10.11 -7.89
C GLN A 135 -20.10 -9.10 -7.06
N LEU A 136 -18.79 -9.23 -7.09
CA LEU A 136 -17.86 -8.36 -6.39
C LEU A 136 -16.96 -7.69 -7.42
N SER A 137 -16.85 -6.37 -7.39
CA SER A 137 -15.85 -5.63 -8.16
C SER A 137 -14.95 -4.85 -7.23
N MET A 138 -13.69 -4.69 -7.61
CA MET A 138 -12.73 -3.87 -6.87
C MET A 138 -11.74 -3.21 -7.82
N GLU A 139 -11.31 -2.00 -7.47
CA GLU A 139 -10.23 -1.30 -8.14
C GLU A 139 -9.23 -0.71 -7.13
N LEU A 140 -7.99 -0.58 -7.55
CA LEU A 140 -6.91 0.05 -6.79
C LEU A 140 -6.41 1.27 -7.55
N TYR A 141 -6.54 2.44 -6.95
CA TYR A 141 -6.18 3.72 -7.51
C TYR A 141 -4.92 4.29 -6.84
N ASP A 142 -3.99 4.83 -7.65
CA ASP A 142 -2.81 5.57 -7.17
C ASP A 142 -3.07 7.07 -7.33
N THR A 143 -3.24 7.78 -6.23
CA THR A 143 -3.53 9.22 -6.23
C THR A 143 -2.37 10.06 -6.74
N LYS A 144 -1.12 9.59 -6.57
CA LYS A 144 0.07 10.30 -7.07
C LYS A 144 0.17 10.30 -8.59
N SER A 145 -0.16 9.20 -9.25
CA SER A 145 -0.15 9.09 -10.72
C SER A 145 -1.51 9.33 -11.37
N SER A 146 -2.57 9.45 -10.57
CA SER A 146 -3.97 9.56 -11.02
C SER A 146 -4.39 8.42 -11.94
N LYS A 147 -4.01 7.18 -11.61
CA LYS A 147 -4.26 5.99 -12.41
C LYS A 147 -4.84 4.85 -11.60
N VAL A 148 -5.72 4.08 -12.21
CA VAL A 148 -6.09 2.75 -11.74
C VAL A 148 -4.92 1.81 -12.02
N LEU A 149 -4.37 1.20 -10.98
CA LEU A 149 -3.25 0.25 -11.08
C LEU A 149 -3.74 -1.17 -11.34
N TRP A 150 -4.93 -1.48 -10.83
CA TRP A 150 -5.54 -2.80 -10.93
C TRP A 150 -7.04 -2.67 -10.76
N SER A 151 -7.80 -3.44 -11.51
CA SER A 151 -9.23 -3.66 -11.31
C SER A 151 -9.58 -5.09 -11.68
N ASP A 152 -10.54 -5.67 -10.98
CA ASP A 152 -11.04 -7.00 -11.25
C ASP A 152 -12.51 -7.14 -10.82
N SER A 153 -13.18 -8.18 -11.32
CA SER A 153 -14.57 -8.45 -11.03
C SER A 153 -14.81 -9.97 -10.99
N TRP A 154 -15.52 -10.41 -9.96
CA TRP A 154 -15.83 -11.81 -9.73
C TRP A 154 -17.34 -11.98 -9.63
N GLN A 155 -17.82 -13.03 -10.26
CA GLN A 155 -19.17 -13.54 -10.08
C GLN A 155 -19.07 -14.98 -9.59
N LYS A 156 -19.53 -15.23 -8.37
CA LYS A 156 -19.30 -16.48 -7.66
C LYS A 156 -20.51 -16.87 -6.81
N GLU A 157 -20.65 -18.17 -6.60
CA GLU A 157 -21.58 -18.69 -5.61
C GLU A 157 -21.16 -18.31 -4.19
N TRP A 158 -22.11 -18.22 -3.29
CA TRP A 158 -21.88 -17.85 -1.89
C TRP A 158 -20.79 -18.70 -1.21
N ASN A 159 -20.74 -19.99 -1.51
CA ASN A 159 -19.78 -20.93 -0.95
C ASN A 159 -18.31 -20.67 -1.37
N GLU A 160 -18.10 -19.86 -2.40
CA GLU A 160 -16.76 -19.47 -2.88
C GLU A 160 -16.30 -18.10 -2.35
N LEU A 161 -17.17 -17.37 -1.64
CA LEU A 161 -16.89 -15.98 -1.22
C LEU A 161 -15.66 -15.87 -0.31
N THR A 162 -15.48 -16.84 0.58
CA THR A 162 -14.32 -16.88 1.48
C THR A 162 -12.99 -16.96 0.73
N SER A 163 -12.97 -17.66 -0.41
CA SER A 163 -11.78 -17.75 -1.28
C SER A 163 -11.50 -16.45 -2.03
N ILE A 164 -12.54 -15.69 -2.39
CA ILE A 164 -12.41 -14.40 -3.08
C ILE A 164 -11.70 -13.39 -2.19
N LYS A 165 -12.05 -13.32 -0.92
CA LYS A 165 -11.47 -12.39 0.05
C LYS A 165 -9.94 -12.50 0.12
N GLY A 166 -9.42 -13.73 0.24
CA GLY A 166 -7.98 -13.95 0.27
C GLY A 166 -7.29 -13.54 -1.03
N ASN A 167 -7.94 -13.78 -2.18
CA ASN A 167 -7.42 -13.35 -3.46
C ASN A 167 -7.39 -11.81 -3.60
N LEU A 168 -8.37 -11.10 -3.03
CA LEU A 168 -8.39 -9.63 -3.00
C LEU A 168 -7.18 -9.06 -2.27
N ALA A 169 -6.92 -9.53 -1.04
CA ALA A 169 -5.78 -9.09 -0.25
C ALA A 169 -4.46 -9.37 -0.97
N ASP A 170 -4.30 -10.58 -1.51
CA ASP A 170 -3.12 -10.98 -2.30
C ASP A 170 -2.91 -10.06 -3.52
N ASN A 171 -3.96 -9.73 -4.26
CA ASN A 171 -3.88 -8.90 -5.44
C ASN A 171 -3.48 -7.45 -5.10
N ILE A 172 -4.04 -6.89 -4.03
CA ILE A 172 -3.64 -5.56 -3.52
C ILE A 172 -2.15 -5.58 -3.17
N LEU A 173 -1.70 -6.53 -2.36
CA LEU A 173 -0.31 -6.59 -1.90
C LEU A 173 0.68 -6.82 -3.04
N LYS A 174 0.35 -7.71 -3.99
CA LYS A 174 1.16 -7.95 -5.20
C LYS A 174 1.26 -6.71 -6.08
N THR A 175 0.14 -6.02 -6.31
CA THR A 175 0.11 -4.78 -7.13
C THR A 175 0.96 -3.69 -6.48
N LEU A 176 0.94 -3.58 -5.16
CA LEU A 176 1.75 -2.64 -4.40
C LEU A 176 3.19 -3.13 -4.14
N LYS A 177 3.55 -4.32 -4.63
CA LYS A 177 4.87 -4.96 -4.44
C LYS A 177 5.26 -5.09 -2.97
N VAL A 178 4.27 -5.34 -2.12
CA VAL A 178 4.47 -5.56 -0.69
C VAL A 178 4.83 -7.03 -0.47
N SER A 179 6.00 -7.28 0.13
CA SER A 179 6.36 -8.63 0.57
C SER A 179 5.56 -8.99 1.81
N THR A 180 4.87 -10.13 1.79
CA THR A 180 4.12 -10.61 2.95
C THR A 180 5.05 -11.30 3.93
N LYS A 181 4.89 -11.02 5.23
CA LYS A 181 5.59 -11.73 6.31
C LYS A 181 4.90 -13.03 6.71
N GLN A 182 3.65 -13.17 6.37
CA GLN A 182 2.81 -14.33 6.68
C GLN A 182 1.90 -14.62 5.50
N ASP A 183 1.56 -15.89 5.33
CA ASP A 183 0.54 -16.29 4.38
C ASP A 183 -0.82 -15.74 4.84
N ILE A 184 -1.53 -15.08 3.94
CA ILE A 184 -2.88 -14.60 4.21
C ILE A 184 -3.78 -15.82 4.29
N VAL A 185 -4.52 -15.95 5.39
CA VAL A 185 -5.53 -17.01 5.53
C VAL A 185 -6.62 -16.76 4.50
N LYS A 186 -6.63 -17.57 3.44
CA LYS A 186 -7.53 -17.38 2.30
C LYS A 186 -9.00 -17.67 2.63
N ALA A 187 -9.24 -18.55 3.57
CA ALA A 187 -10.59 -18.90 4.03
C ALA A 187 -10.56 -19.14 5.53
N PRO A 188 -11.23 -18.31 6.34
CA PRO A 188 -11.29 -18.50 7.79
C PRO A 188 -12.11 -19.75 8.16
N THR A 189 -13.04 -20.15 7.29
CA THR A 189 -13.89 -21.33 7.44
C THR A 189 -14.36 -21.82 6.09
N THR A 190 -14.63 -23.11 5.96
CA THR A 190 -15.31 -23.72 4.81
C THR A 190 -16.82 -23.78 5.00
N ASN A 191 -17.32 -23.53 6.22
CA ASN A 191 -18.74 -23.48 6.51
C ASN A 191 -19.32 -22.10 6.21
N THR A 192 -20.04 -21.99 5.11
CA THR A 192 -20.59 -20.72 4.62
C THR A 192 -21.68 -20.16 5.54
N GLU A 193 -22.42 -20.99 6.25
CA GLU A 193 -23.43 -20.55 7.19
C GLU A 193 -22.79 -19.99 8.47
N ALA A 194 -21.74 -20.63 8.98
CA ALA A 194 -20.93 -20.11 10.07
C ALA A 194 -20.35 -18.74 9.71
N TYR A 195 -19.81 -18.61 8.50
CA TYR A 195 -19.27 -17.35 8.01
C TYR A 195 -20.32 -16.25 7.91
N LYS A 196 -21.52 -16.56 7.44
CA LYS A 196 -22.65 -15.64 7.42
C LYS A 196 -22.96 -15.10 8.82
N TYR A 197 -23.16 -15.98 9.80
CA TYR A 197 -23.44 -15.57 11.17
C TYR A 197 -22.31 -14.72 11.77
N TYR A 198 -21.09 -15.05 11.46
CA TYR A 198 -19.92 -14.27 11.89
C TYR A 198 -19.93 -12.83 11.31
N LEU A 199 -20.17 -12.66 10.00
CA LEU A 199 -20.23 -11.35 9.37
C LEU A 199 -21.40 -10.52 9.90
N GLU A 200 -22.58 -11.13 10.07
CA GLU A 200 -23.77 -10.49 10.63
C GLU A 200 -23.53 -10.04 12.08
N ALA A 201 -22.94 -10.91 12.91
CA ALA A 201 -22.57 -10.58 14.28
C ALA A 201 -21.62 -9.39 14.35
N LYS A 202 -20.62 -9.38 13.48
CA LYS A 202 -19.61 -8.32 13.38
C LYS A 202 -20.25 -6.98 13.00
N TYR A 203 -21.17 -6.99 12.06
CA TYR A 203 -21.91 -5.82 11.63
C TYR A 203 -22.81 -5.27 12.74
N ILE A 204 -23.65 -6.10 13.38
CA ILE A 204 -24.52 -5.70 14.48
C ILE A 204 -23.68 -5.17 15.65
N TYR A 205 -22.60 -5.85 16.01
CA TYR A 205 -21.70 -5.39 17.06
C TYR A 205 -21.09 -4.02 16.76
N LYS A 206 -20.75 -3.74 15.50
CA LYS A 206 -20.25 -2.44 15.06
C LYS A 206 -21.32 -1.35 15.17
N LYS A 207 -22.53 -1.64 14.73
CA LYS A 207 -23.67 -0.71 14.68
C LYS A 207 -24.44 -0.60 16.00
N ARG A 208 -24.07 -1.38 17.02
CA ARG A 208 -24.80 -1.43 18.29
C ARG A 208 -25.00 -0.08 18.93
N GLU A 209 -26.21 0.18 19.37
CA GLU A 209 -26.59 1.38 20.11
C GLU A 209 -26.91 1.07 21.59
N ASN A 210 -27.19 -0.21 21.88
CA ASN A 210 -27.64 -0.62 23.20
C ASN A 210 -27.16 -2.05 23.56
N MET A 211 -27.49 -2.48 24.78
CA MET A 211 -27.10 -3.83 25.27
C MET A 211 -27.80 -4.96 24.52
N LYS A 212 -29.04 -4.74 24.01
CA LYS A 212 -29.78 -5.76 23.27
C LYS A 212 -29.03 -6.11 21.96
N ASP A 213 -28.51 -5.11 21.26
CA ASP A 213 -27.73 -5.33 20.03
C ASP A 213 -26.46 -6.13 20.34
N THR A 214 -25.82 -5.85 21.49
CA THR A 214 -24.66 -6.62 21.94
C THR A 214 -25.00 -8.08 22.22
N GLU A 215 -26.17 -8.37 22.84
CA GLU A 215 -26.64 -9.72 23.08
C GLU A 215 -26.99 -10.46 21.78
N ILE A 216 -27.61 -9.76 20.83
CA ILE A 216 -27.90 -10.33 19.50
C ILE A 216 -26.60 -10.70 18.81
N ALA A 217 -25.63 -9.80 18.73
CA ALA A 217 -24.33 -10.08 18.13
C ALA A 217 -23.63 -11.27 18.81
N ARG A 218 -23.68 -11.35 20.14
CA ARG A 218 -23.12 -12.47 20.90
C ARG A 218 -23.83 -13.80 20.60
N GLY A 219 -25.12 -13.78 20.42
CA GLY A 219 -25.91 -14.95 20.01
C GLY A 219 -25.50 -15.47 18.62
N LEU A 220 -25.29 -14.55 17.67
CA LEU A 220 -24.83 -14.90 16.32
C LEU A 220 -23.40 -15.43 16.31
N TYR A 221 -22.48 -14.85 17.09
CA TYR A 221 -21.13 -15.40 17.24
C TYR A 221 -21.14 -16.83 17.80
N ARG A 222 -22.01 -17.12 18.79
CA ARG A 222 -22.16 -18.48 19.30
C ARG A 222 -22.65 -19.45 18.23
N LYS A 223 -23.64 -19.06 17.43
CA LYS A 223 -24.10 -19.88 16.30
C LYS A 223 -22.99 -20.13 15.28
N ALA A 224 -22.16 -19.12 14.99
CA ALA A 224 -21.03 -19.32 14.10
C ALA A 224 -20.04 -20.37 14.66
N ILE A 225 -19.72 -20.30 15.95
CA ILE A 225 -18.82 -21.26 16.64
C ILE A 225 -19.45 -22.65 16.72
N GLU A 226 -20.75 -22.78 16.94
CA GLU A 226 -21.44 -24.07 16.96
C GLU A 226 -21.41 -24.79 15.60
N LEU A 227 -21.34 -24.01 14.49
CA LEU A 227 -21.28 -24.55 13.13
C LEU A 227 -19.85 -24.82 12.67
N ASP A 228 -18.88 -24.11 13.19
CA ASP A 228 -17.46 -24.26 12.91
C ASP A 228 -16.65 -23.67 14.08
N ASP A 229 -15.90 -24.49 14.76
CA ASP A 229 -15.12 -24.14 15.96
C ASP A 229 -13.65 -23.77 15.68
N ASN A 230 -13.28 -23.60 14.38
CA ASN A 230 -11.94 -23.19 13.94
C ASN A 230 -11.67 -21.68 14.10
#